data_ece42925ea8405cf06913f8d74ededf2
#
_entry.id   ece42925ea8405cf06913f8d74ededf2
#
_cell.length_a   1.000
_cell.length_b   1.000
_cell.length_c   1.000
_cell.angle_alpha   90.00
_cell.angle_beta   90.00
_cell.angle_gamma   90.00
#
_symmetry.space_group_name_H-M   'P 1'
#
loop_
_entity.id
_entity.type
_entity.pdbx_description
1 polymer ?
#
loop_
_entity_poly.entity_id
_entity_poly.type
_entity_poly.pdbx_seq_one_letter_code
_entity_poly.pdbx_strand_id
1 'polypeptide(L)'
;HLNLGWNELSDEGAKVLANSPTLSQLRTLILDSNHIGDSGSLSLANSKNLANLKNLNMADNNFKSDGESALLDLRTRNLVDKLGEDKGLNLNVLYLRNKDLKALSLYQKMEEVLSLSLRENLFNHQGLGELAASSFVKNIKSLNLMDNSIGDKGVFLLSESESMSQLEVLNLENTELTSTGILALAQSPYLKNLQELNLNGNSIDRKGFLFLS
;
A
#
# COMPACT_ATOMS: atom_id res chain seq x y z
N HIS A 1 4.33 -18.69 11.48
CA HIS A 1 5.13 -17.58 11.99
C HIS A 1 6.53 -18.08 12.31
N LEU A 2 7.56 -17.47 11.75
CA LEU A 2 8.96 -17.73 12.05
C LEU A 2 9.64 -16.38 12.34
N ASN A 3 10.28 -16.26 13.49
CA ASN A 3 11.07 -15.11 13.87
C ASN A 3 12.53 -15.53 14.03
N LEU A 4 13.39 -14.95 13.21
CA LEU A 4 14.85 -15.09 13.21
C LEU A 4 15.52 -13.70 13.25
N GLY A 5 14.84 -12.67 13.73
CA GLY A 5 15.42 -11.35 13.95
C GLY A 5 16.58 -11.40 14.97
N TRP A 6 17.50 -10.44 14.87
CA TRP A 6 18.66 -10.30 15.77
C TRP A 6 19.54 -11.55 15.76
N ASN A 7 19.92 -12.03 14.57
CA ASN A 7 20.83 -13.14 14.35
C ASN A 7 21.96 -12.73 13.37
N GLU A 8 22.78 -13.68 12.99
CA GLU A 8 23.89 -13.47 12.07
C GLU A 8 23.63 -14.10 10.69
N LEU A 9 22.34 -14.12 10.26
CA LEU A 9 21.99 -14.69 8.97
C LEU A 9 22.57 -13.86 7.82
N SER A 10 23.32 -14.52 6.96
CA SER A 10 23.86 -13.97 5.72
C SER A 10 22.99 -14.32 4.51
N ASP A 11 23.44 -13.96 3.32
CA ASP A 11 22.82 -14.37 2.06
C ASP A 11 22.63 -15.88 1.92
N GLU A 12 23.59 -16.65 2.42
CA GLU A 12 23.48 -18.13 2.38
C GLU A 12 22.34 -18.64 3.29
N GLY A 13 22.19 -18.07 4.48
CA GLY A 13 21.04 -18.37 5.36
C GLY A 13 19.70 -18.01 4.70
N ALA A 14 19.64 -16.86 4.06
CA ALA A 14 18.45 -16.42 3.31
C ALA A 14 18.11 -17.37 2.14
N LYS A 15 19.13 -17.87 1.39
CA LYS A 15 18.94 -18.87 0.33
C LYS A 15 18.41 -20.19 0.86
N VAL A 16 18.90 -20.65 2.03
CA VAL A 16 18.39 -21.88 2.67
C VAL A 16 16.91 -21.72 3.02
N LEU A 17 16.52 -20.59 3.61
CA LEU A 17 15.12 -20.29 3.91
C LEU A 17 14.26 -20.25 2.63
N ALA A 18 14.74 -19.56 1.59
CA ALA A 18 14.04 -19.44 0.31
C ALA A 18 13.79 -20.79 -0.37
N ASN A 19 14.70 -21.74 -0.22
CA ASN A 19 14.62 -23.06 -0.84
C ASN A 19 13.96 -24.12 0.04
N SER A 20 13.53 -23.77 1.25
CA SER A 20 12.95 -24.72 2.19
C SER A 20 11.47 -25.04 1.88
N PRO A 21 11.12 -26.27 1.47
CA PRO A 21 9.73 -26.65 1.22
C PRO A 21 8.88 -26.65 2.50
N THR A 22 9.51 -26.83 3.67
CA THR A 22 8.82 -26.83 4.97
C THR A 22 8.24 -25.46 5.34
N LEU A 23 8.69 -24.39 4.69
CA LEU A 23 8.21 -23.02 4.91
C LEU A 23 7.05 -22.63 3.98
N SER A 24 6.54 -23.55 3.16
CA SER A 24 5.50 -23.27 2.17
C SER A 24 4.17 -22.75 2.74
N GLN A 25 3.90 -23.02 4.01
CA GLN A 25 2.71 -22.52 4.72
C GLN A 25 3.01 -21.29 5.60
N LEU A 26 4.23 -20.77 5.55
CA LEU A 26 4.63 -19.63 6.38
C LEU A 26 3.89 -18.36 5.94
N ARG A 27 3.30 -17.65 6.92
CA ARG A 27 2.58 -16.39 6.70
C ARG A 27 3.36 -15.17 7.19
N THR A 28 4.25 -15.35 8.15
CA THR A 28 5.05 -14.28 8.73
C THR A 28 6.48 -14.75 8.89
N LEU A 29 7.40 -13.98 8.30
CA LEU A 29 8.84 -14.19 8.42
C LEU A 29 9.49 -12.89 8.90
N ILE A 30 10.17 -12.95 10.04
CA ILE A 30 10.87 -11.84 10.65
C ILE A 30 12.37 -12.14 10.59
N LEU A 31 13.11 -11.29 9.89
CA LEU A 31 14.55 -11.40 9.62
C LEU A 31 15.28 -10.07 9.90
N ASP A 32 14.67 -9.16 10.68
CA ASP A 32 15.29 -7.88 11.00
C ASP A 32 16.61 -8.07 11.76
N SER A 33 17.49 -7.07 11.64
CA SER A 33 18.79 -7.06 12.32
C SER A 33 19.62 -8.32 12.06
N ASN A 34 19.89 -8.58 10.78
CA ASN A 34 20.74 -9.65 10.27
C ASN A 34 21.75 -9.09 9.26
N HIS A 35 22.48 -9.94 8.56
CA HIS A 35 23.53 -9.57 7.59
C HIS A 35 23.17 -9.95 6.15
N ILE A 36 21.85 -9.96 5.82
CA ILE A 36 21.35 -10.34 4.51
C ILE A 36 21.57 -9.18 3.52
N GLY A 37 22.27 -9.46 2.42
CA GLY A 37 22.53 -8.53 1.33
C GLY A 37 21.54 -8.69 0.17
N ASP A 38 21.89 -8.09 -0.99
CA ASP A 38 21.05 -8.13 -2.19
C ASP A 38 20.81 -9.55 -2.70
N SER A 39 21.85 -10.42 -2.67
CA SER A 39 21.73 -11.80 -3.16
C SER A 39 20.77 -12.65 -2.33
N GLY A 40 20.78 -12.49 -1.01
CA GLY A 40 19.84 -13.15 -0.10
C GLY A 40 18.43 -12.61 -0.28
N SER A 41 18.28 -11.30 -0.39
CA SER A 41 16.99 -10.63 -0.63
C SER A 41 16.36 -11.09 -1.95
N LEU A 42 17.13 -11.14 -3.04
CA LEU A 42 16.69 -11.69 -4.33
C LEU A 42 16.26 -13.15 -4.23
N SER A 43 16.98 -13.96 -3.46
CA SER A 43 16.64 -15.37 -3.26
C SER A 43 15.30 -15.52 -2.54
N LEU A 44 15.05 -14.73 -1.50
CA LEU A 44 13.76 -14.69 -0.78
C LEU A 44 12.64 -14.23 -1.71
N ALA A 45 12.88 -13.16 -2.48
CA ALA A 45 11.90 -12.58 -3.40
C ALA A 45 11.46 -13.57 -4.50
N ASN A 46 12.38 -14.37 -5.01
CA ASN A 46 12.12 -15.35 -6.07
C ASN A 46 11.67 -16.72 -5.55
N SER A 47 11.51 -16.87 -4.24
CA SER A 47 11.16 -18.14 -3.62
C SER A 47 9.73 -18.57 -3.94
N LYS A 48 9.56 -19.75 -4.53
CA LYS A 48 8.26 -20.40 -4.71
C LYS A 48 7.71 -20.98 -3.39
N ASN A 49 8.58 -21.29 -2.45
CA ASN A 49 8.20 -21.84 -1.15
C ASN A 49 7.64 -20.77 -0.20
N LEU A 50 7.89 -19.49 -0.44
CA LEU A 50 7.39 -18.38 0.36
C LEU A 50 6.17 -17.68 -0.26
N ALA A 51 5.48 -18.32 -1.20
CA ALA A 51 4.32 -17.74 -1.89
C ALA A 51 3.14 -17.41 -0.96
N ASN A 52 3.06 -18.03 0.23
CA ASN A 52 2.02 -17.76 1.21
C ASN A 52 2.39 -16.67 2.23
N LEU A 53 3.57 -16.07 2.08
CA LEU A 53 4.07 -15.06 3.01
C LEU A 53 3.23 -13.77 2.90
N LYS A 54 2.65 -13.34 4.03
CA LYS A 54 1.88 -12.09 4.13
C LYS A 54 2.73 -10.96 4.71
N ASN A 55 3.55 -11.29 5.72
CA ASN A 55 4.37 -10.33 6.44
C ASN A 55 5.83 -10.74 6.34
N LEU A 56 6.66 -9.84 5.83
CA LEU A 56 8.10 -9.97 5.78
C LEU A 56 8.73 -8.72 6.41
N ASN A 57 9.47 -8.93 7.50
CA ASN A 57 10.30 -7.88 8.10
C ASN A 57 11.77 -8.16 7.80
N MET A 58 12.42 -7.23 7.08
CA MET A 58 13.83 -7.30 6.68
C MET A 58 14.60 -6.04 7.12
N ALA A 59 14.07 -5.28 8.08
CA ALA A 59 14.72 -4.06 8.58
C ALA A 59 16.14 -4.36 9.07
N ASP A 60 17.01 -3.34 9.04
CA ASP A 60 18.37 -3.43 9.58
C ASP A 60 19.20 -4.61 9.02
N ASN A 61 19.14 -4.81 7.71
CA ASN A 61 19.96 -5.75 6.96
C ASN A 61 20.89 -5.01 5.99
N ASN A 62 21.75 -5.73 5.26
CA ASN A 62 22.82 -5.16 4.42
C ASN A 62 22.46 -5.00 2.94
N PHE A 63 21.22 -5.22 2.53
CA PHE A 63 20.78 -5.06 1.14
C PHE A 63 20.67 -3.58 0.76
N LYS A 64 20.83 -3.32 -0.55
CA LYS A 64 20.74 -2.01 -1.19
C LYS A 64 19.50 -1.96 -2.10
N SER A 65 19.54 -1.08 -3.10
CA SER A 65 18.43 -0.83 -4.02
C SER A 65 17.87 -2.08 -4.72
N ASP A 66 18.72 -3.01 -5.12
CA ASP A 66 18.31 -4.19 -5.87
C ASP A 66 17.57 -5.20 -4.98
N GLY A 67 18.10 -5.45 -3.79
CA GLY A 67 17.45 -6.28 -2.78
C GLY A 67 16.16 -5.66 -2.28
N GLU A 68 16.14 -4.34 -2.05
CA GLU A 68 14.94 -3.62 -1.62
C GLU A 68 13.84 -3.70 -2.69
N SER A 69 14.17 -3.49 -3.95
CA SER A 69 13.23 -3.56 -5.07
C SER A 69 12.62 -4.96 -5.21
N ALA A 70 13.46 -6.00 -5.13
CA ALA A 70 12.99 -7.38 -5.24
C ALA A 70 12.05 -7.79 -4.10
N LEU A 71 12.35 -7.38 -2.87
CA LEU A 71 11.50 -7.65 -1.70
C LEU A 71 10.17 -6.90 -1.78
N LEU A 72 10.19 -5.69 -2.32
CA LEU A 72 8.99 -4.89 -2.53
C LEU A 72 8.07 -5.55 -3.57
N ASP A 73 8.64 -6.07 -4.68
CA ASP A 73 7.88 -6.82 -5.69
C ASP A 73 7.26 -8.10 -5.11
N LEU A 74 8.02 -8.88 -4.34
CA LEU A 74 7.50 -10.05 -3.63
C LEU A 74 6.32 -9.69 -2.72
N ARG A 75 6.48 -8.64 -1.91
CA ARG A 75 5.45 -8.17 -0.98
C ARG A 75 4.19 -7.77 -1.74
N THR A 76 4.32 -6.95 -2.77
CA THR A 76 3.22 -6.46 -3.60
C THR A 76 2.47 -7.62 -4.25
N ARG A 77 3.18 -8.55 -4.88
CA ARG A 77 2.62 -9.74 -5.51
C ARG A 77 1.86 -10.60 -4.50
N ASN A 78 2.46 -10.90 -3.35
CA ASN A 78 1.83 -11.72 -2.33
C ASN A 78 0.59 -11.09 -1.69
N LEU A 79 0.49 -9.77 -1.70
CA LEU A 79 -0.70 -9.05 -1.24
C LEU A 79 -1.83 -9.10 -2.28
N VAL A 80 -1.51 -8.79 -3.53
CA VAL A 80 -2.51 -8.65 -4.60
C VAL A 80 -2.92 -10.00 -5.21
N ASP A 81 -2.02 -11.00 -5.27
CA ASP A 81 -2.34 -12.34 -5.82
C ASP A 81 -3.37 -13.12 -4.98
N LYS A 82 -3.68 -12.63 -3.78
CA LYS A 82 -4.71 -13.20 -2.88
C LYS A 82 -6.03 -12.45 -2.92
N LEU A 83 -6.26 -11.72 -3.98
CA LEU A 83 -7.52 -11.02 -4.21
C LEU A 83 -8.69 -12.04 -4.17
N GLY A 84 -9.68 -11.76 -3.31
CA GLY A 84 -10.87 -12.61 -3.15
C GLY A 84 -11.85 -12.44 -4.31
N GLU A 85 -12.92 -13.25 -4.30
CA GLU A 85 -14.00 -13.18 -5.30
C GLU A 85 -14.73 -11.82 -5.29
N ASP A 86 -14.78 -11.16 -4.14
CA ASP A 86 -15.32 -9.81 -3.95
C ASP A 86 -14.43 -8.70 -4.54
N LYS A 87 -13.25 -9.06 -5.03
CA LYS A 87 -12.23 -8.14 -5.55
C LYS A 87 -11.84 -7.02 -4.57
N GLY A 88 -12.00 -7.30 -3.28
CA GLY A 88 -11.57 -6.44 -2.19
C GLY A 88 -10.14 -6.73 -1.77
N LEU A 89 -9.31 -5.70 -1.68
CA LEU A 89 -7.93 -5.78 -1.20
C LEU A 89 -7.80 -5.01 0.11
N ASN A 90 -7.63 -5.75 1.21
CA ASN A 90 -7.43 -5.17 2.53
C ASN A 90 -5.94 -5.17 2.90
N LEU A 91 -5.36 -3.98 2.94
CA LEU A 91 -3.96 -3.72 3.27
C LEU A 91 -3.82 -2.85 4.54
N ASN A 92 -4.77 -2.93 5.45
CA ASN A 92 -4.77 -2.15 6.69
C ASN A 92 -3.66 -2.57 7.63
N VAL A 93 -3.08 -1.61 8.37
CA VAL A 93 -2.13 -1.86 9.46
C VAL A 93 -0.90 -2.68 9.01
N LEU A 94 -0.42 -2.45 7.79
CA LEU A 94 0.74 -3.15 7.23
C LEU A 94 2.01 -2.30 7.22
N TYR A 95 1.96 -1.11 7.83
CA TYR A 95 3.08 -0.15 7.87
C TYR A 95 3.58 0.22 6.47
N LEU A 96 2.67 0.28 5.46
CA LEU A 96 3.00 0.63 4.09
C LEU A 96 3.53 2.07 4.02
N ARG A 97 4.61 2.27 3.27
CA ARG A 97 5.25 3.56 3.01
C ARG A 97 5.04 3.98 1.56
N ASN A 98 5.49 5.16 1.19
CA ASN A 98 5.35 5.69 -0.17
C ASN A 98 5.87 4.72 -1.26
N LYS A 99 6.98 4.03 -1.01
CA LYS A 99 7.55 3.04 -1.94
C LYS A 99 6.64 1.82 -2.15
N ASP A 100 5.90 1.40 -1.12
CA ASP A 100 4.95 0.29 -1.24
C ASP A 100 3.76 0.68 -2.14
N LEU A 101 3.26 1.92 -2.02
CA LEU A 101 2.21 2.42 -2.88
C LEU A 101 2.69 2.60 -4.32
N LYS A 102 3.93 3.03 -4.53
CA LYS A 102 4.56 3.06 -5.84
C LYS A 102 4.64 1.66 -6.46
N ALA A 103 5.00 0.64 -5.70
CA ALA A 103 5.02 -0.75 -6.21
C ALA A 103 3.61 -1.25 -6.56
N LEU A 104 2.60 -0.95 -5.72
CA LEU A 104 1.19 -1.25 -6.03
C LEU A 104 0.75 -0.55 -7.31
N SER A 105 1.17 0.70 -7.53
CA SER A 105 0.82 1.48 -8.72
C SER A 105 1.35 0.89 -10.03
N LEU A 106 2.38 0.08 -9.98
CA LEU A 106 3.02 -0.57 -11.14
C LEU A 106 2.52 -2.01 -11.36
N TYR A 107 1.72 -2.55 -10.44
CA TYR A 107 1.31 -3.94 -10.51
C TYR A 107 0.00 -4.11 -11.27
N GLN A 108 0.08 -4.68 -12.48
CA GLN A 108 -1.05 -4.78 -13.41
C GLN A 108 -2.31 -5.42 -12.79
N LYS A 109 -2.17 -6.41 -11.91
CA LYS A 109 -3.32 -7.07 -11.28
C LYS A 109 -4.18 -6.15 -10.41
N MET A 110 -3.69 -4.93 -10.10
CA MET A 110 -4.52 -3.89 -9.47
C MET A 110 -5.76 -3.52 -10.31
N GLU A 111 -5.76 -3.80 -11.62
CA GLU A 111 -6.95 -3.63 -12.47
C GLU A 111 -8.15 -4.50 -12.04
N GLU A 112 -7.91 -5.56 -11.29
CA GLU A 112 -8.96 -6.43 -10.77
C GLU A 112 -9.56 -5.92 -9.45
N VAL A 113 -8.89 -4.97 -8.77
CA VAL A 113 -9.30 -4.45 -7.46
C VAL A 113 -10.46 -3.48 -7.61
N LEU A 114 -11.58 -3.77 -6.97
CA LEU A 114 -12.75 -2.89 -6.90
C LEU A 114 -12.85 -2.13 -5.57
N SER A 115 -12.36 -2.72 -4.48
CA SER A 115 -12.31 -2.10 -3.16
C SER A 115 -10.90 -2.18 -2.58
N LEU A 116 -10.32 -1.05 -2.23
CA LEU A 116 -8.98 -0.95 -1.66
C LEU A 116 -9.04 -0.30 -0.29
N SER A 117 -8.61 -1.02 0.74
CA SER A 117 -8.47 -0.47 2.09
C SER A 117 -6.99 -0.38 2.49
N LEU A 118 -6.55 0.84 2.78
CA LEU A 118 -5.18 1.21 3.14
C LEU A 118 -5.11 1.86 4.54
N ARG A 119 -6.13 1.63 5.37
CA ARG A 119 -6.25 2.25 6.69
C ARG A 119 -5.00 2.03 7.54
N GLU A 120 -4.64 3.07 8.31
CA GLU A 120 -3.61 2.99 9.36
C GLU A 120 -2.26 2.47 8.82
N ASN A 121 -1.69 3.24 7.87
CA ASN A 121 -0.39 2.99 7.26
C ASN A 121 0.55 4.20 7.43
N LEU A 122 1.73 4.16 6.83
CA LEU A 122 2.79 5.15 7.03
C LEU A 122 3.13 5.94 5.74
N PHE A 123 2.29 5.90 4.74
CA PHE A 123 2.46 6.71 3.53
C PHE A 123 1.83 8.11 3.69
N ASN A 124 2.27 9.03 2.86
CA ASN A 124 1.76 10.40 2.78
C ASN A 124 1.26 10.71 1.36
N HIS A 125 1.06 12.01 1.06
CA HIS A 125 0.62 12.48 -0.26
C HIS A 125 1.48 12.00 -1.43
N GLN A 126 2.79 11.75 -1.24
CA GLN A 126 3.67 11.27 -2.32
C GLN A 126 3.29 9.85 -2.74
N GLY A 127 3.15 8.93 -1.79
CA GLY A 127 2.73 7.56 -2.08
C GLY A 127 1.32 7.50 -2.69
N LEU A 128 0.39 8.28 -2.14
CA LEU A 128 -0.97 8.35 -2.68
C LEU A 128 -0.97 8.91 -4.11
N GLY A 129 -0.14 9.92 -4.41
CA GLY A 129 0.00 10.48 -5.75
C GLY A 129 0.49 9.46 -6.77
N GLU A 130 1.48 8.63 -6.42
CA GLU A 130 1.97 7.53 -7.27
C GLU A 130 0.84 6.52 -7.56
N LEU A 131 0.07 6.15 -6.54
CA LEU A 131 -1.05 5.24 -6.70
C LEU A 131 -2.16 5.85 -7.58
N ALA A 132 -2.56 7.08 -7.29
CA ALA A 132 -3.62 7.78 -8.02
C ALA A 132 -3.27 8.04 -9.50
N ALA A 133 -1.99 8.20 -9.82
CA ALA A 133 -1.52 8.38 -11.21
C ALA A 133 -1.53 7.08 -12.03
N SER A 134 -1.71 5.91 -11.40
CA SER A 134 -1.66 4.62 -12.07
C SER A 134 -2.94 4.32 -12.85
N SER A 135 -2.80 3.91 -14.11
CA SER A 135 -3.93 3.40 -14.90
C SER A 135 -4.45 2.04 -14.39
N PHE A 136 -3.68 1.33 -13.58
CA PHE A 136 -4.07 0.03 -13.02
C PHE A 136 -5.08 0.12 -11.87
N VAL A 137 -5.34 1.33 -11.34
CA VAL A 137 -6.34 1.52 -10.26
C VAL A 137 -7.68 2.09 -10.75
N LYS A 138 -7.88 2.20 -12.06
CA LYS A 138 -9.05 2.83 -12.70
C LYS A 138 -10.40 2.16 -12.39
N ASN A 139 -10.39 0.93 -11.88
CA ASN A 139 -11.61 0.18 -11.57
C ASN A 139 -11.98 0.25 -10.07
N ILE A 140 -11.19 0.96 -9.25
CA ILE A 140 -11.48 1.11 -7.82
C ILE A 140 -12.74 1.94 -7.63
N LYS A 141 -13.73 1.35 -6.95
CA LYS A 141 -15.00 1.97 -6.57
C LYS A 141 -15.03 2.40 -5.11
N SER A 142 -14.31 1.71 -4.24
CA SER A 142 -14.22 2.02 -2.83
C SER A 142 -12.76 2.16 -2.40
N LEU A 143 -12.42 3.31 -1.80
CA LEU A 143 -11.08 3.60 -1.30
C LEU A 143 -11.14 4.06 0.14
N ASN A 144 -10.49 3.32 1.04
CA ASN A 144 -10.35 3.68 2.43
C ASN A 144 -8.91 4.10 2.75
N LEU A 145 -8.74 5.38 3.11
CA LEU A 145 -7.46 6.01 3.45
C LEU A 145 -7.39 6.45 4.92
N MET A 146 -8.37 6.05 5.74
CA MET A 146 -8.48 6.43 7.16
C MET A 146 -7.16 6.27 7.91
N ASP A 147 -6.89 7.17 8.86
CA ASP A 147 -5.71 7.14 9.73
C ASP A 147 -4.36 7.15 8.97
N ASN A 148 -4.25 8.00 7.91
CA ASN A 148 -3.01 8.23 7.18
C ASN A 148 -2.72 9.74 7.05
N SER A 149 -1.44 10.15 7.09
CA SER A 149 -1.02 11.56 6.99
C SER A 149 -0.94 12.04 5.53
N ILE A 150 -2.06 12.04 4.81
CA ILE A 150 -2.09 12.42 3.38
C ILE A 150 -2.29 13.92 3.14
N GLY A 151 -3.02 14.59 4.02
CA GLY A 151 -3.29 16.02 3.99
C GLY A 151 -3.95 16.53 2.72
N ASP A 152 -4.09 17.86 2.62
CA ASP A 152 -4.72 18.53 1.45
C ASP A 152 -4.01 18.20 0.13
N LYS A 153 -2.67 18.06 0.15
CA LYS A 153 -1.90 17.71 -1.06
C LYS A 153 -2.25 16.33 -1.60
N GLY A 154 -2.44 15.34 -0.72
CA GLY A 154 -2.82 14.00 -1.14
C GLY A 154 -4.21 13.98 -1.76
N VAL A 155 -5.15 14.69 -1.15
CA VAL A 155 -6.51 14.80 -1.69
C VAL A 155 -6.54 15.57 -3.00
N PHE A 156 -5.74 16.64 -3.15
CA PHE A 156 -5.59 17.32 -4.42
C PHE A 156 -5.13 16.37 -5.53
N LEU A 157 -4.07 15.58 -5.30
CA LEU A 157 -3.58 14.59 -6.28
C LEU A 157 -4.64 13.53 -6.63
N LEU A 158 -5.44 13.10 -5.64
CA LEU A 158 -6.55 12.18 -5.86
C LEU A 158 -7.66 12.83 -6.71
N SER A 159 -8.01 14.08 -6.42
CA SER A 159 -9.08 14.81 -7.09
C SER A 159 -8.77 15.15 -8.55
N GLU A 160 -7.49 15.24 -8.91
CA GLU A 160 -7.01 15.46 -10.28
C GLU A 160 -6.75 14.17 -11.07
N SER A 161 -7.02 13.01 -10.47
CA SER A 161 -6.75 11.72 -11.11
C SER A 161 -7.94 11.20 -11.91
N GLU A 162 -7.76 11.07 -13.23
CA GLU A 162 -8.73 10.38 -14.11
C GLU A 162 -8.94 8.92 -13.70
N SER A 163 -7.90 8.27 -13.18
CA SER A 163 -7.97 6.87 -12.70
C SER A 163 -8.90 6.68 -11.51
N MET A 164 -9.31 7.76 -10.83
CA MET A 164 -10.28 7.72 -9.72
C MET A 164 -11.72 8.01 -10.18
N SER A 165 -11.99 8.10 -11.47
CA SER A 165 -13.32 8.47 -12.01
C SER A 165 -14.44 7.46 -11.69
N GLN A 166 -14.09 6.23 -11.33
CA GLN A 166 -15.08 5.22 -10.93
C GLN A 166 -15.34 5.17 -9.42
N LEU A 167 -14.72 6.07 -8.65
CA LEU A 167 -14.82 6.06 -7.19
C LEU A 167 -16.24 6.44 -6.73
N GLU A 168 -16.86 5.55 -5.97
CA GLU A 168 -18.20 5.67 -5.41
C GLU A 168 -18.15 5.93 -3.89
N VAL A 169 -17.16 5.34 -3.19
CA VAL A 169 -16.99 5.44 -1.73
C VAL A 169 -15.57 5.88 -1.40
N LEU A 170 -15.44 6.97 -0.64
CA LEU A 170 -14.15 7.50 -0.19
C LEU A 170 -14.15 7.76 1.32
N ASN A 171 -13.26 7.08 2.04
CA ASN A 171 -13.06 7.34 3.46
C ASN A 171 -11.74 8.09 3.67
N LEU A 172 -11.84 9.32 4.18
CA LEU A 172 -10.76 10.24 4.51
C LEU A 172 -10.78 10.62 6.01
N GLU A 173 -11.29 9.74 6.87
CA GLU A 173 -11.30 9.96 8.31
C GLU A 173 -9.88 10.07 8.85
N ASN A 174 -9.62 11.06 9.73
CA ASN A 174 -8.30 11.30 10.36
C ASN A 174 -7.15 11.35 9.34
N THR A 175 -7.27 12.16 8.29
CA THR A 175 -6.26 12.26 7.23
C THR A 175 -5.59 13.63 7.13
N GLU A 176 -5.72 14.46 8.17
CA GLU A 176 -5.11 15.79 8.28
C GLU A 176 -5.63 16.81 7.24
N LEU A 177 -6.91 16.66 6.83
CA LEU A 177 -7.53 17.60 5.89
C LEU A 177 -7.94 18.89 6.55
N THR A 178 -7.84 19.95 5.76
CA THR A 178 -8.43 21.26 6.01
C THR A 178 -9.50 21.58 4.98
N SER A 179 -10.07 22.79 5.08
CA SER A 179 -11.01 23.30 4.08
C SER A 179 -10.41 23.42 2.67
N THR A 180 -9.08 23.47 2.55
CA THR A 180 -8.39 23.48 1.24
C THR A 180 -8.55 22.14 0.52
N GLY A 181 -8.40 21.02 1.23
CA GLY A 181 -8.62 19.69 0.67
C GLY A 181 -10.07 19.47 0.23
N ILE A 182 -11.04 20.04 1.00
CA ILE A 182 -12.46 19.98 0.63
C ILE A 182 -12.74 20.75 -0.66
N LEU A 183 -12.13 21.90 -0.84
CA LEU A 183 -12.24 22.65 -2.11
C LEU A 183 -11.74 21.82 -3.29
N ALA A 184 -10.63 21.11 -3.14
CA ALA A 184 -10.10 20.25 -4.20
C ALA A 184 -11.08 19.12 -4.55
N LEU A 185 -11.70 18.47 -3.56
CA LEU A 185 -12.73 17.45 -3.80
C LEU A 185 -13.94 18.01 -4.54
N ALA A 186 -14.45 19.17 -4.08
CA ALA A 186 -15.63 19.82 -4.67
C ALA A 186 -15.41 20.28 -6.11
N GLN A 187 -14.19 20.64 -6.48
CA GLN A 187 -13.82 21.08 -7.83
C GLN A 187 -13.32 19.95 -8.73
N SER A 188 -13.25 18.73 -8.25
CA SER A 188 -12.73 17.61 -9.02
C SER A 188 -13.55 17.37 -10.30
N PRO A 189 -12.91 17.32 -11.47
CA PRO A 189 -13.59 16.93 -12.70
C PRO A 189 -13.86 15.43 -12.79
N TYR A 190 -13.22 14.61 -11.94
CA TYR A 190 -13.20 13.16 -12.02
C TYR A 190 -14.06 12.46 -10.96
N LEU A 191 -14.24 13.03 -9.76
CA LEU A 191 -14.94 12.37 -8.64
C LEU A 191 -16.47 12.52 -8.70
N LYS A 192 -17.06 12.51 -9.90
CA LYS A 192 -18.49 12.73 -10.13
C LYS A 192 -19.40 11.58 -9.72
N ASN A 193 -18.83 10.38 -9.56
CA ASN A 193 -19.56 9.18 -9.16
C ASN A 193 -19.58 8.97 -7.64
N LEU A 194 -18.97 9.88 -6.87
CA LEU A 194 -18.86 9.74 -5.43
C LEU A 194 -20.26 9.84 -4.76
N GLN A 195 -20.61 8.81 -4.01
CA GLN A 195 -21.88 8.66 -3.30
C GLN A 195 -21.70 8.74 -1.78
N GLU A 196 -20.58 8.23 -1.28
CA GLU A 196 -20.25 8.23 0.14
C GLU A 196 -18.89 8.88 0.37
N LEU A 197 -18.86 9.87 1.28
CA LEU A 197 -17.65 10.58 1.68
C LEU A 197 -17.59 10.69 3.19
N ASN A 198 -16.62 10.04 3.82
CA ASN A 198 -16.33 10.19 5.24
C ASN A 198 -15.17 11.15 5.47
N LEU A 199 -15.43 12.24 6.19
CA LEU A 199 -14.47 13.30 6.51
C LEU A 199 -14.25 13.47 8.03
N ASN A 200 -14.70 12.54 8.85
CA ASN A 200 -14.59 12.62 10.31
C ASN A 200 -13.14 12.83 10.75
N GLY A 201 -12.96 13.49 11.90
CA GLY A 201 -11.64 13.64 12.51
C GLY A 201 -10.66 14.53 11.77
N ASN A 202 -11.13 15.41 10.87
CA ASN A 202 -10.32 16.37 10.11
C ASN A 202 -10.49 17.81 10.63
N SER A 203 -9.66 18.74 10.16
CA SER A 203 -9.67 20.15 10.59
C SER A 203 -10.43 21.05 9.60
N ILE A 204 -11.70 20.69 9.32
CA ILE A 204 -12.56 21.39 8.36
C ILE A 204 -13.34 22.47 9.09
N ASP A 205 -13.19 23.71 8.69
CA ASP A 205 -13.95 24.85 9.22
C ASP A 205 -15.28 25.05 8.47
N ARG A 206 -16.05 26.08 8.91
CA ARG A 206 -17.33 26.41 8.28
C ARG A 206 -17.20 26.71 6.78
N LYS A 207 -16.07 27.27 6.33
CA LYS A 207 -15.87 27.58 4.90
C LYS A 207 -15.73 26.31 4.07
N GLY A 208 -15.05 25.28 4.62
CA GLY A 208 -14.93 23.98 3.96
C GLY A 208 -16.28 23.35 3.64
N PHE A 209 -17.22 23.39 4.59
CA PHE A 209 -18.57 22.87 4.35
C PHE A 209 -19.35 23.62 3.27
N LEU A 210 -19.09 24.91 3.07
CA LEU A 210 -19.73 25.69 2.00
C LEU A 210 -19.26 25.28 0.59
N PHE A 211 -18.13 24.60 0.46
CA PHE A 211 -17.67 24.07 -0.84
C PHE A 211 -18.40 22.82 -1.27
N LEU A 212 -19.09 22.13 -0.37
CA LEU A 212 -19.85 20.90 -0.64
C LEU A 212 -21.34 21.19 -0.90
N SER A 213 -21.77 22.43 -0.78
CA SER A 213 -23.16 22.88 -1.01
C SER A 213 -23.33 23.44 -2.42
#